data_3c7106c629c0d296b44e7dece39055be
#
_entry.id   3c7106c629c0d296b44e7dece39055be
#
_cell.length_a   1.000
_cell.length_b   1.000
_cell.length_c   1.000
_cell.angle_alpha   90.00
_cell.angle_beta   90.00
_cell.angle_gamma   90.00
#
_symmetry.space_group_name_H-M   'P 1'
#
loop_
_entity.id
_entity.type
_entity.pdbx_description
1 polymer ?
#
loop_
_entity_poly.entity_id
_entity_poly.type
_entity_poly.pdbx_seq_one_letter_code
_entity_poly.pdbx_strand_id
1 'polypeptide(L)'
;MALLGPSGSGKSALSIELAQELDAEIFSLDSLSIYKEINIASAKPSLKERKNIKHYALDYLNIDEKNNASLFKTLLEDAMRISQKKILLIVGGSSFYLKSILEGLSDTPKLSNEEVVKIEREISALANPYAFLKSIDPNMAFKIHPNDTYRIHKALEIFYATHTPPSEYFKANPKKPFAHAISLFALSVDKNALHNHIKQRTKN
;
A
#
# COMPACT_ATOMS: atom_id res chain seq x y z
N MET A 1 -13.98 -0.88 9.61
CA MET A 1 -14.56 0.05 8.61
C MET A 1 -13.44 0.72 7.83
N ALA A 2 -13.66 1.09 6.56
CA ALA A 2 -12.69 1.86 5.80
C ALA A 2 -13.35 3.10 5.17
N LEU A 3 -12.74 4.28 5.36
CA LEU A 3 -13.13 5.56 4.79
C LEU A 3 -12.11 5.98 3.73
N LEU A 4 -12.54 5.97 2.48
CA LEU A 4 -11.73 6.31 1.32
C LEU A 4 -12.14 7.65 0.72
N GLY A 5 -11.24 8.27 -0.03
CA GLY A 5 -11.53 9.46 -0.80
C GLY A 5 -10.27 10.14 -1.32
N PRO A 6 -10.37 11.05 -2.29
CA PRO A 6 -9.23 11.75 -2.86
C PRO A 6 -8.55 12.69 -1.86
N SER A 7 -7.32 13.12 -2.17
CA SER A 7 -6.64 14.16 -1.39
C SER A 7 -7.49 15.44 -1.38
N GLY A 8 -7.56 16.13 -0.25
CA GLY A 8 -8.38 17.35 -0.10
C GLY A 8 -9.88 17.11 0.12
N SER A 9 -10.35 15.86 0.23
CA SER A 9 -11.77 15.55 0.45
C SER A 9 -12.27 15.75 1.88
N GLY A 10 -11.41 16.13 2.83
CA GLY A 10 -11.80 16.28 4.24
C GLY A 10 -11.78 14.97 5.05
N LYS A 11 -11.28 13.86 4.47
CA LYS A 11 -11.23 12.55 5.15
C LYS A 11 -10.66 12.60 6.57
N SER A 12 -9.53 13.30 6.75
CA SER A 12 -8.81 13.32 8.03
C SER A 12 -9.65 13.99 9.13
N ALA A 13 -10.30 15.11 8.83
CA ALA A 13 -11.17 15.77 9.79
C ALA A 13 -12.38 14.90 10.14
N LEU A 14 -13.08 14.40 9.11
CA LEU A 14 -14.25 13.52 9.31
C LEU A 14 -13.86 12.23 10.06
N SER A 15 -12.71 11.66 9.79
CA SER A 15 -12.28 10.43 10.49
C SER A 15 -12.04 10.64 11.97
N ILE A 16 -11.58 11.82 12.36
CA ILE A 16 -11.36 12.16 13.76
C ILE A 16 -12.70 12.34 14.48
N GLU A 17 -13.68 13.01 13.85
CA GLU A 17 -15.05 13.14 14.38
C GLU A 17 -15.71 11.77 14.54
N LEU A 18 -15.67 10.95 13.48
CA LEU A 18 -16.21 9.58 13.54
C LEU A 18 -15.52 8.72 14.60
N ALA A 19 -14.22 8.84 14.76
CA ALA A 19 -13.50 8.07 15.76
C ALA A 19 -13.86 8.49 17.18
N GLN A 20 -14.17 9.77 17.41
CA GLN A 20 -14.68 10.23 18.71
C GLN A 20 -16.10 9.70 18.99
N GLU A 21 -17.01 9.78 18.01
CA GLU A 21 -18.40 9.33 18.18
C GLU A 21 -18.52 7.81 18.32
N LEU A 22 -17.69 7.06 17.57
CA LEU A 22 -17.73 5.60 17.55
C LEU A 22 -16.80 4.95 18.59
N ASP A 23 -16.11 5.74 19.41
CA ASP A 23 -15.05 5.26 20.31
C ASP A 23 -14.05 4.35 19.60
N ALA A 24 -13.49 4.84 18.48
CA ALA A 24 -12.64 4.10 17.58
C ALA A 24 -11.17 4.59 17.61
N GLU A 25 -10.26 3.73 17.17
CA GLU A 25 -8.89 4.09 16.81
C GLU A 25 -8.76 4.15 15.29
N ILE A 26 -7.75 4.85 14.79
CA ILE A 26 -7.54 5.10 13.36
C ILE A 26 -6.32 4.33 12.85
N PHE A 27 -6.48 3.66 11.71
CA PHE A 27 -5.38 3.12 10.92
C PHE A 27 -5.19 3.99 9.67
N SER A 28 -4.05 4.65 9.55
CA SER A 28 -3.72 5.50 8.40
C SER A 28 -3.25 4.65 7.22
N LEU A 29 -4.01 4.63 6.13
CA LEU A 29 -3.67 3.94 4.89
C LEU A 29 -3.20 4.95 3.83
N ASP A 30 -2.06 5.58 4.11
CA ASP A 30 -1.46 6.58 3.23
C ASP A 30 0.03 6.32 3.03
N SER A 31 0.46 6.24 1.77
CA SER A 31 1.82 5.87 1.39
C SER A 31 2.90 6.90 1.77
N LEU A 32 2.52 8.11 2.11
CA LEU A 32 3.45 9.17 2.52
C LEU A 32 3.39 9.44 4.02
N SER A 33 2.21 9.39 4.63
CA SER A 33 2.07 9.68 6.06
C SER A 33 2.69 8.63 6.98
N ILE A 34 3.06 7.47 6.44
CA ILE A 34 3.78 6.42 7.15
C ILE A 34 5.23 6.84 7.50
N TYR A 35 5.85 7.75 6.74
CA TYR A 35 7.21 8.22 6.98
C TYR A 35 7.26 9.31 8.04
N LYS A 36 8.20 9.21 8.98
CA LYS A 36 8.37 10.16 10.09
C LYS A 36 8.63 11.59 9.61
N GLU A 37 9.44 11.74 8.56
CA GLU A 37 9.92 13.03 8.07
C GLU A 37 8.96 13.75 7.13
N ILE A 38 8.00 13.03 6.53
CA ILE A 38 7.08 13.59 5.54
C ILE A 38 5.79 14.09 6.22
N ASN A 39 5.84 15.29 6.78
CA ASN A 39 4.71 15.86 7.50
C ASN A 39 3.82 16.74 6.60
N ILE A 40 4.42 17.73 5.93
CA ILE A 40 3.69 18.71 5.11
C ILE A 40 3.15 18.08 3.83
N ALA A 41 4.00 17.40 3.06
CA ALA A 41 3.61 16.81 1.78
C ALA A 41 2.56 15.70 1.92
N SER A 42 2.56 14.94 3.02
CA SER A 42 1.54 13.93 3.32
C SER A 42 0.28 14.51 3.94
N ALA A 43 0.33 15.78 4.36
CA ALA A 43 -0.71 16.45 5.14
C ALA A 43 -1.16 15.63 6.34
N LYS A 44 -0.22 15.10 7.02
CA LYS A 44 -0.37 14.34 8.24
C LYS A 44 -1.07 15.19 9.32
N PRO A 45 -2.09 14.67 10.01
CA PRO A 45 -2.71 15.43 11.08
C PRO A 45 -1.71 15.67 12.22
N SER A 46 -1.62 16.89 12.67
CA SER A 46 -0.81 17.27 13.86
C SER A 46 -1.34 16.59 15.12
N LEU A 47 -0.54 16.52 16.17
CA LEU A 47 -0.97 15.94 17.45
C LEU A 47 -2.23 16.62 18.00
N LYS A 48 -2.35 17.95 17.84
CA LYS A 48 -3.54 18.70 18.25
C LYS A 48 -4.79 18.27 17.46
N GLU A 49 -4.65 18.10 16.17
CA GLU A 49 -5.77 17.67 15.30
C GLU A 49 -6.20 16.23 15.57
N ARG A 50 -5.28 15.35 15.98
CA ARG A 50 -5.59 13.95 16.34
C ARG A 50 -6.49 13.82 17.58
N LYS A 51 -6.68 14.87 18.40
CA LYS A 51 -7.56 14.90 19.58
C LYS A 51 -7.41 13.66 20.49
N ASN A 52 -6.17 13.25 20.76
CA ASN A 52 -5.82 12.07 21.54
C ASN A 52 -6.29 10.72 20.98
N ILE A 53 -6.83 10.69 19.77
CA ILE A 53 -7.16 9.42 19.08
C ILE A 53 -5.87 8.75 18.68
N LYS A 54 -5.75 7.47 19.01
CA LYS A 54 -4.60 6.66 18.61
C LYS A 54 -4.64 6.40 17.11
N HIS A 55 -3.52 6.66 16.44
CA HIS A 55 -3.32 6.41 15.02
C HIS A 55 -2.22 5.37 14.85
N TYR A 56 -2.50 4.38 13.99
CA TYR A 56 -1.54 3.36 13.55
C TYR A 56 -1.04 3.68 12.16
N ALA A 57 0.11 3.17 11.79
CA ALA A 57 0.79 3.39 10.51
C ALA A 57 1.05 4.87 10.17
N LEU A 58 1.17 5.71 11.19
CA LEU A 58 1.73 7.06 11.10
C LEU A 58 3.12 7.08 11.73
N ASP A 59 4.04 7.84 11.15
CA ASP A 59 5.38 8.05 11.73
C ASP A 59 6.12 6.72 12.02
N TYR A 60 5.92 5.71 11.17
CA TYR A 60 6.45 4.36 11.38
C TYR A 60 7.80 4.14 10.72
N LEU A 61 7.96 4.53 9.44
CA LEU A 61 9.16 4.33 8.65
C LEU A 61 10.09 5.55 8.67
N ASN A 62 11.40 5.32 8.53
CA ASN A 62 12.36 6.34 8.14
C ASN A 62 12.35 6.50 6.62
N ILE A 63 12.91 7.60 6.09
CA ILE A 63 12.79 7.97 4.67
C ILE A 63 13.49 6.98 3.71
N ASP A 64 14.49 6.27 4.18
CA ASP A 64 15.25 5.26 3.44
C ASP A 64 14.57 3.88 3.42
N GLU A 65 13.56 3.66 4.23
CA GLU A 65 12.83 2.41 4.30
C GLU A 65 11.73 2.32 3.21
N LYS A 66 11.53 1.14 2.66
CA LYS A 66 10.54 0.91 1.59
C LYS A 66 9.17 0.55 2.16
N ASN A 67 8.13 1.25 1.73
CA ASN A 67 6.76 0.82 1.99
C ASN A 67 6.19 0.02 0.82
N ASN A 68 5.25 -0.85 1.13
CA ASN A 68 4.49 -1.63 0.15
C ASN A 68 3.18 -2.15 0.76
N ALA A 69 2.33 -2.74 -0.07
CA ALA A 69 1.03 -3.25 0.39
C ALA A 69 1.15 -4.40 1.41
N SER A 70 2.23 -5.20 1.35
CA SER A 70 2.47 -6.28 2.32
C SER A 70 2.76 -5.73 3.71
N LEU A 71 3.59 -4.68 3.80
CA LEU A 71 3.85 -3.99 5.06
C LEU A 71 2.55 -3.42 5.66
N PHE A 72 1.75 -2.73 4.85
CA PHE A 72 0.48 -2.19 5.34
C PHE A 72 -0.50 -3.28 5.80
N LYS A 73 -0.50 -4.45 5.15
CA LYS A 73 -1.28 -5.61 5.62
C LYS A 73 -0.81 -6.06 7.00
N THR A 74 0.49 -6.25 7.18
CA THR A 74 1.07 -6.64 8.48
C THR A 74 0.75 -5.61 9.57
N LEU A 75 0.95 -4.33 9.29
CA LEU A 75 0.63 -3.25 10.24
C LEU A 75 -0.85 -3.18 10.59
N LEU A 76 -1.74 -3.48 9.63
CA LEU A 76 -3.18 -3.52 9.89
C LEU A 76 -3.54 -4.71 10.79
N GLU A 77 -2.99 -5.90 10.53
CA GLU A 77 -3.18 -7.10 11.36
C GLU A 77 -2.66 -6.86 12.78
N ASP A 78 -1.50 -6.23 12.92
CA ASP A 78 -0.94 -5.83 14.22
C ASP A 78 -1.82 -4.79 14.92
N ALA A 79 -2.27 -3.75 14.21
CA ALA A 79 -3.16 -2.75 14.77
C ALA A 79 -4.47 -3.37 15.28
N MET A 80 -5.05 -4.31 14.54
CA MET A 80 -6.27 -5.02 14.96
C MET A 80 -6.05 -5.86 16.22
N ARG A 81 -4.86 -6.44 16.37
CA ARG A 81 -4.50 -7.27 17.54
C ARG A 81 -4.28 -6.42 18.80
N ILE A 82 -3.67 -5.24 18.66
CA ILE A 82 -3.27 -4.39 19.81
C ILE A 82 -4.24 -3.25 20.09
N SER A 83 -5.25 -3.03 19.23
CA SER A 83 -6.27 -2.01 19.43
C SER A 83 -7.05 -2.29 20.70
N GLN A 84 -7.25 -1.25 21.50
CA GLN A 84 -8.05 -1.30 22.72
C GLN A 84 -9.54 -1.01 22.47
N LYS A 85 -9.88 -0.62 21.25
CA LYS A 85 -11.24 -0.28 20.85
C LYS A 85 -11.83 -1.36 19.95
N LYS A 86 -13.17 -1.52 20.03
CA LYS A 86 -13.90 -2.49 19.19
C LYS A 86 -13.87 -2.13 17.70
N ILE A 87 -13.70 -0.84 17.40
CA ILE A 87 -13.72 -0.31 16.04
C ILE A 87 -12.35 0.23 15.69
N LEU A 88 -11.78 -0.27 14.57
CA LEU A 88 -10.63 0.30 13.91
C LEU A 88 -11.10 0.92 12.59
N LEU A 89 -10.90 2.23 12.44
CA LEU A 89 -11.28 2.99 11.26
C LEU A 89 -10.07 3.14 10.33
N ILE A 90 -10.08 2.44 9.21
CA ILE A 90 -9.05 2.55 8.17
C ILE A 90 -9.33 3.81 7.35
N VAL A 91 -8.38 4.73 7.29
CA VAL A 91 -8.55 6.03 6.62
C VAL A 91 -7.41 6.27 5.64
N GLY A 92 -7.73 6.55 4.38
CA GLY A 92 -6.68 6.86 3.42
C GLY A 92 -7.13 7.09 1.99
N GLY A 93 -6.16 7.51 1.16
CA GLY A 93 -6.31 7.68 -0.28
C GLY A 93 -5.73 6.53 -1.09
N SER A 94 -4.95 5.64 -0.46
CA SER A 94 -4.24 4.54 -1.11
C SER A 94 -5.17 3.35 -1.41
N SER A 95 -6.15 3.56 -2.29
CA SER A 95 -7.13 2.54 -2.69
C SER A 95 -6.48 1.27 -3.24
N PHE A 96 -5.33 1.40 -3.92
CA PHE A 96 -4.54 0.25 -4.38
C PHE A 96 -4.08 -0.63 -3.22
N TYR A 97 -3.58 -0.05 -2.13
CA TYR A 97 -3.14 -0.82 -0.96
C TYR A 97 -4.32 -1.52 -0.29
N LEU A 98 -5.45 -0.82 -0.12
CA LEU A 98 -6.63 -1.44 0.45
C LEU A 98 -7.14 -2.60 -0.41
N LYS A 99 -7.23 -2.41 -1.73
CA LYS A 99 -7.58 -3.46 -2.66
C LYS A 99 -6.65 -4.67 -2.53
N SER A 100 -5.33 -4.42 -2.50
CA SER A 100 -4.33 -5.48 -2.36
C SER A 100 -4.45 -6.23 -1.04
N ILE A 101 -4.80 -5.55 0.06
CA ILE A 101 -5.06 -6.18 1.35
C ILE A 101 -6.31 -7.05 1.29
N LEU A 102 -7.42 -6.52 0.77
CA LEU A 102 -8.71 -7.22 0.71
C LEU A 102 -8.68 -8.45 -0.20
N GLU A 103 -8.12 -8.31 -1.40
CA GLU A 103 -7.98 -9.41 -2.37
C GLU A 103 -6.90 -10.41 -1.97
N GLY A 104 -6.03 -9.99 -1.07
CA GLY A 104 -4.84 -10.73 -0.66
C GLY A 104 -3.64 -10.51 -1.57
N LEU A 105 -2.51 -10.87 -1.04
CA LEU A 105 -1.23 -10.89 -1.73
C LEU A 105 -0.71 -12.33 -1.73
N SER A 106 -0.10 -12.72 -2.83
CA SER A 106 0.69 -13.96 -2.88
C SER A 106 1.99 -13.73 -2.10
N ASP A 107 2.41 -14.75 -1.38
CA ASP A 107 3.73 -14.70 -0.73
C ASP A 107 4.80 -14.59 -1.82
N THR A 108 5.80 -13.74 -1.61
CA THR A 108 6.96 -13.61 -2.48
C THR A 108 8.17 -14.29 -1.83
N PRO A 109 9.16 -14.75 -2.61
CA PRO A 109 10.37 -15.33 -2.05
C PRO A 109 11.04 -14.35 -1.07
N LYS A 110 11.46 -14.86 0.07
CA LYS A 110 12.26 -14.08 1.02
C LYS A 110 13.72 -14.16 0.60
N LEU A 111 14.28 -13.06 0.19
CA LEU A 111 15.64 -12.95 -0.31
C LEU A 111 16.53 -12.23 0.71
N SER A 112 17.76 -12.72 0.87
CA SER A 112 18.81 -11.98 1.54
C SER A 112 19.28 -10.79 0.68
N ASN A 113 19.97 -9.83 1.28
CA ASN A 113 20.54 -8.69 0.52
C ASN A 113 21.51 -9.14 -0.57
N GLU A 114 22.27 -10.21 -0.35
CA GLU A 114 23.21 -10.76 -1.33
C GLU A 114 22.47 -11.37 -2.53
N GLU A 115 21.41 -12.12 -2.28
CA GLU A 115 20.55 -12.68 -3.33
C GLU A 115 19.89 -11.60 -4.16
N VAL A 116 19.37 -10.55 -3.51
CA VAL A 116 18.79 -9.39 -4.22
C VAL A 116 19.82 -8.77 -5.16
N VAL A 117 21.04 -8.47 -4.67
CA VAL A 117 22.10 -7.88 -5.49
C VAL A 117 22.50 -8.79 -6.65
N LYS A 118 22.57 -10.11 -6.42
CA LYS A 118 22.89 -11.08 -7.48
C LYS A 118 21.81 -11.08 -8.56
N ILE A 119 20.54 -11.19 -8.16
CA ILE A 119 19.39 -11.21 -9.08
C ILE A 119 19.30 -9.90 -9.89
N GLU A 120 19.50 -8.76 -9.26
CA GLU A 120 19.55 -7.45 -9.93
C GLU A 120 20.62 -7.40 -11.03
N ARG A 121 21.80 -7.97 -10.79
CA ARG A 121 22.86 -8.07 -11.80
C ARG A 121 22.46 -8.96 -12.95
N GLU A 122 21.86 -10.12 -12.68
CA GLU A 122 21.41 -11.06 -13.71
C GLU A 122 20.32 -10.43 -14.59
N ILE A 123 19.34 -9.75 -14.00
CA ILE A 123 18.28 -9.04 -14.75
C ILE A 123 18.86 -7.89 -15.58
N SER A 124 19.78 -7.11 -15.00
CA SER A 124 20.41 -5.97 -15.67
C SER A 124 21.32 -6.39 -16.84
N ALA A 125 21.83 -7.62 -16.83
CA ALA A 125 22.64 -8.17 -17.92
C ALA A 125 21.79 -8.63 -19.13
N LEU A 126 20.47 -8.72 -19.00
CA LEU A 126 19.59 -9.12 -20.10
C LEU A 126 19.49 -8.00 -21.15
N ALA A 127 19.78 -8.34 -22.41
CA ALA A 127 19.61 -7.41 -23.52
C ALA A 127 18.13 -6.96 -23.71
N ASN A 128 17.19 -7.87 -23.47
CA ASN A 128 15.76 -7.59 -23.52
C ASN A 128 15.03 -8.40 -22.43
N PRO A 129 14.77 -7.82 -21.25
CA PRO A 129 14.08 -8.49 -20.14
C PRO A 129 12.69 -9.00 -20.50
N TYR A 130 11.91 -8.26 -21.32
CA TYR A 130 10.58 -8.71 -21.74
C TYR A 130 10.63 -9.93 -22.68
N ALA A 131 11.55 -9.94 -23.64
CA ALA A 131 11.74 -11.09 -24.52
C ALA A 131 12.16 -12.34 -23.72
N PHE A 132 13.03 -12.18 -22.74
CA PHE A 132 13.42 -13.26 -21.84
C PHE A 132 12.23 -13.74 -21.00
N LEU A 133 11.46 -12.83 -20.38
CA LEU A 133 10.22 -13.21 -19.65
C LEU A 133 9.27 -13.98 -20.57
N LYS A 134 9.07 -13.52 -21.81
CA LYS A 134 8.20 -14.19 -22.78
C LYS A 134 8.70 -15.61 -23.14
N SER A 135 10.00 -15.86 -23.14
CA SER A 135 10.56 -17.18 -23.43
C SER A 135 10.36 -18.17 -22.28
N ILE A 136 10.41 -17.72 -21.04
CA ILE A 136 10.30 -18.58 -19.86
C ILE A 136 8.85 -18.70 -19.34
N ASP A 137 8.05 -17.65 -19.54
CA ASP A 137 6.64 -17.60 -19.09
C ASP A 137 5.78 -16.75 -20.04
N PRO A 138 5.32 -17.32 -21.16
CA PRO A 138 4.43 -16.63 -22.08
C PRO A 138 3.12 -16.15 -21.42
N ASN A 139 2.60 -16.90 -20.45
CA ASN A 139 1.35 -16.56 -19.74
C ASN A 139 1.49 -15.31 -18.89
N MET A 140 2.63 -15.15 -18.21
CA MET A 140 2.92 -13.93 -17.45
C MET A 140 3.22 -12.76 -18.39
N ALA A 141 4.02 -12.96 -19.43
CA ALA A 141 4.36 -11.93 -20.41
C ALA A 141 3.12 -11.37 -21.12
N PHE A 142 2.12 -12.19 -21.43
CA PHE A 142 0.86 -11.74 -22.02
C PHE A 142 0.09 -10.75 -21.13
N LYS A 143 0.23 -10.85 -19.82
CA LYS A 143 -0.47 -9.99 -18.84
C LYS A 143 0.27 -8.67 -18.54
N ILE A 144 1.52 -8.54 -19.00
CA ILE A 144 2.38 -7.40 -18.70
C ILE A 144 2.68 -6.65 -19.99
N HIS A 145 2.46 -5.33 -19.99
CA HIS A 145 2.82 -4.51 -21.15
C HIS A 145 4.35 -4.52 -21.33
N PRO A 146 4.90 -4.61 -22.57
CA PRO A 146 6.35 -4.68 -22.82
C PRO A 146 7.17 -3.52 -22.23
N ASN A 147 6.54 -2.37 -22.03
CA ASN A 147 7.18 -1.17 -21.45
C ASN A 147 6.99 -1.09 -19.92
N ASP A 148 6.31 -2.03 -19.28
CA ASP A 148 6.16 -2.07 -17.81
C ASP A 148 7.38 -2.73 -17.19
N THR A 149 8.48 -1.97 -17.17
CA THR A 149 9.78 -2.44 -16.66
C THR A 149 9.69 -2.91 -15.22
N TYR A 150 8.88 -2.25 -14.40
CA TYR A 150 8.72 -2.63 -13.00
C TYR A 150 8.10 -4.02 -12.84
N ARG A 151 6.99 -4.31 -13.55
CA ARG A 151 6.33 -5.62 -13.45
C ARG A 151 7.14 -6.72 -14.11
N ILE A 152 7.84 -6.41 -15.21
CA ILE A 152 8.77 -7.35 -15.85
C ILE A 152 9.88 -7.72 -14.86
N HIS A 153 10.50 -6.73 -14.22
CA HIS A 153 11.55 -6.94 -13.25
C HIS A 153 11.07 -7.81 -12.08
N LYS A 154 9.91 -7.50 -11.50
CA LYS A 154 9.33 -8.29 -10.41
C LYS A 154 8.98 -9.74 -10.80
N ALA A 155 8.57 -9.98 -12.02
CA ALA A 155 8.36 -11.32 -12.52
C ALA A 155 9.68 -12.09 -12.66
N LEU A 156 10.71 -11.45 -13.20
CA LEU A 156 12.04 -12.04 -13.33
C LEU A 156 12.71 -12.29 -11.98
N GLU A 157 12.52 -11.41 -11.00
CA GLU A 157 12.98 -11.59 -9.62
C GLU A 157 12.45 -12.91 -9.04
N ILE A 158 11.16 -13.22 -9.24
CA ILE A 158 10.57 -14.48 -8.81
C ILE A 158 11.23 -15.68 -9.54
N PHE A 159 11.42 -15.55 -10.86
CA PHE A 159 12.03 -16.62 -11.64
C PHE A 159 13.48 -16.92 -11.18
N TYR A 160 14.31 -15.91 -11.03
CA TYR A 160 15.68 -16.09 -10.58
C TYR A 160 15.79 -16.60 -9.15
N ALA A 161 14.86 -16.18 -8.28
CA ALA A 161 14.81 -16.63 -6.90
C ALA A 161 14.35 -18.10 -6.73
N THR A 162 13.48 -18.58 -7.63
CA THR A 162 12.80 -19.86 -7.43
C THR A 162 13.03 -20.86 -8.55
N HIS A 163 13.63 -20.44 -9.66
CA HIS A 163 13.77 -21.20 -10.90
C HIS A 163 12.42 -21.74 -11.44
N THR A 164 11.33 -21.07 -11.08
CA THR A 164 9.96 -21.43 -11.48
C THR A 164 9.34 -20.28 -12.29
N PRO A 165 8.66 -20.56 -13.41
CA PRO A 165 7.92 -19.54 -14.13
C PRO A 165 6.97 -18.76 -13.19
N PRO A 166 6.96 -17.41 -13.21
CA PRO A 166 6.14 -16.62 -12.30
C PRO A 166 4.66 -16.98 -12.28
N SER A 167 4.07 -17.35 -13.41
CA SER A 167 2.66 -17.78 -13.46
C SER A 167 2.41 -19.09 -12.71
N GLU A 168 3.36 -20.02 -12.75
CA GLU A 168 3.30 -21.26 -11.99
C GLU A 168 3.54 -21.01 -10.50
N TYR A 169 4.51 -20.14 -10.19
CA TYR A 169 4.78 -19.73 -8.80
C TYR A 169 3.53 -19.15 -8.14
N PHE A 170 2.85 -18.20 -8.79
CA PHE A 170 1.61 -17.60 -8.26
C PHE A 170 0.43 -18.58 -8.21
N LYS A 171 0.40 -19.57 -9.08
CA LYS A 171 -0.60 -20.64 -9.03
C LYS A 171 -0.38 -21.56 -7.81
N ALA A 172 0.87 -21.87 -7.48
CA ALA A 172 1.26 -22.65 -6.31
C ALA A 172 1.13 -21.85 -4.99
N ASN A 173 1.29 -20.52 -5.07
CA ASN A 173 1.19 -19.59 -3.94
C ASN A 173 0.02 -18.62 -4.14
N PRO A 174 -1.24 -19.08 -4.03
CA PRO A 174 -2.40 -18.25 -4.29
C PRO A 174 -2.49 -17.10 -3.29
N LYS A 175 -3.15 -16.02 -3.71
CA LYS A 175 -3.46 -14.90 -2.84
C LYS A 175 -4.24 -15.37 -1.61
N LYS A 176 -3.88 -14.84 -0.46
CA LYS A 176 -4.59 -15.08 0.81
C LYS A 176 -5.44 -13.84 1.14
N PRO A 177 -6.74 -13.87 0.86
CA PRO A 177 -7.63 -12.75 1.17
C PRO A 177 -7.56 -12.37 2.65
N PHE A 178 -7.88 -11.11 2.94
CA PHE A 178 -7.95 -10.65 4.32
C PHE A 178 -9.09 -11.35 5.07
N ALA A 179 -8.79 -11.85 6.27
CA ALA A 179 -9.72 -12.71 7.00
C ALA A 179 -10.94 -11.98 7.57
N HIS A 180 -10.92 -10.64 7.60
CA HIS A 180 -11.96 -9.84 8.22
C HIS A 180 -12.78 -9.07 7.17
N ALA A 181 -14.10 -9.07 7.33
CA ALA A 181 -14.98 -8.22 6.53
C ALA A 181 -14.77 -6.75 6.87
N ILE A 182 -14.60 -5.91 5.86
CA ILE A 182 -14.43 -4.46 6.00
C ILE A 182 -15.55 -3.74 5.26
N SER A 183 -16.38 -2.99 5.98
CA SER A 183 -17.36 -2.09 5.37
C SER A 183 -16.62 -0.91 4.73
N LEU A 184 -16.89 -0.64 3.45
CA LEU A 184 -16.22 0.39 2.67
C LEU A 184 -17.12 1.61 2.50
N PHE A 185 -16.60 2.78 2.80
CA PHE A 185 -17.25 4.08 2.59
C PHE A 185 -16.34 4.97 1.76
N ALA A 186 -16.91 5.68 0.80
CA ALA A 186 -16.16 6.60 -0.04
C ALA A 186 -16.74 8.01 0.09
N LEU A 187 -15.85 8.99 0.31
CA LEU A 187 -16.24 10.40 0.23
C LEU A 187 -16.28 10.83 -1.24
N SER A 188 -17.47 11.26 -1.66
CA SER A 188 -17.67 11.92 -2.95
C SER A 188 -17.68 13.43 -2.73
N VAL A 189 -16.79 14.13 -3.41
CA VAL A 189 -16.67 15.59 -3.35
C VAL A 189 -16.67 16.13 -4.77
N ASP A 190 -17.37 17.24 -5.00
CA ASP A 190 -17.34 17.92 -6.29
C ASP A 190 -15.91 18.29 -6.71
N LYS A 191 -15.60 18.12 -7.99
CA LYS A 191 -14.25 18.32 -8.52
C LYS A 191 -13.73 19.74 -8.32
N ASN A 192 -14.60 20.75 -8.44
CA ASN A 192 -14.20 22.16 -8.28
C ASN A 192 -13.96 22.48 -6.80
N ALA A 193 -14.81 21.96 -5.91
CA ALA A 193 -14.59 22.07 -4.47
C ALA A 193 -13.26 21.42 -4.07
N LEU A 194 -12.98 20.22 -4.60
CA LEU A 194 -11.72 19.50 -4.34
C LEU A 194 -10.50 20.30 -4.79
N HIS A 195 -10.52 20.86 -6.00
CA HIS A 195 -9.45 21.72 -6.51
C HIS A 195 -9.24 22.97 -5.64
N ASN A 196 -10.32 23.59 -5.17
CA ASN A 196 -10.24 24.75 -4.29
C ASN A 196 -9.62 24.39 -2.93
N HIS A 197 -10.02 23.27 -2.33
CA HIS A 197 -9.42 22.78 -1.10
C HIS A 197 -7.92 22.52 -1.23
N ILE A 198 -7.51 21.87 -2.33
CA ILE A 198 -6.09 21.61 -2.61
C ILE A 198 -5.32 22.92 -2.77
N LYS A 199 -5.85 23.89 -3.57
CA LYS A 199 -5.22 25.19 -3.76
C LYS A 199 -5.07 26.00 -2.47
N GLN A 200 -6.08 25.97 -1.60
CA GLN A 200 -6.01 26.67 -0.30
C GLN A 200 -4.94 26.06 0.59
N ARG A 201 -4.86 24.74 0.62
CA ARG A 201 -3.92 24.01 1.43
C ARG A 201 -2.45 24.15 1.00
N THR A 202 -2.19 24.34 -0.29
CA THR A 202 -0.83 24.55 -0.81
C THR A 202 -0.33 25.99 -0.67
N LYS A 203 -1.19 26.94 -0.23
CA LYS A 203 -0.83 28.34 0.02
C LYS A 203 -0.47 28.62 1.49
N ASN A 204 -0.86 27.73 2.38
CA ASN A 204 -0.54 27.76 3.82
C ASN A 204 0.64 26.83 4.12
#